data_0cb4f2ffa401ca38668ff5d89867b6fa
#
_entry.id   0cb4f2ffa401ca38668ff5d89867b6fa
#
_cell.length_a   1.000
_cell.length_b   1.000
_cell.length_c   1.000
_cell.angle_alpha   90.00
_cell.angle_beta   90.00
_cell.angle_gamma   90.00
#
_symmetry.space_group_name_H-M   'P 1'
#
loop_
_entity.id
_entity.type
_entity.pdbx_description
1 polymer ?
#
loop_
_entity_poly.entity_id
_entity_poly.type
_entity_poly.pdbx_seq_one_letter_code
_entity_poly.pdbx_strand_id
1 'polypeptide(L)'
;MQCAHRYGIVRLDKLLSEMGICSRKECARAAKSGSIAVDGTVVKNADLHVDPAKNSIVYLGKPVKYKKFTYIMLNKPDGYISATDDKRERTVLELLGEREQKLGLFPCGRLDKNTLGLLILTNDGELCHRLLSPKHHVSKVYFFEAERHITEEDRIRLESGVTVDGELTRPAKLTLCEDGCSGYLTLTEGKFHQVKRMLEAVCNKVTYLERVEFAGIPLDTSLARGEWRELTEDEEAHLQLFL
;
A
#
# COMPACT_ATOMS: atom_id res chain seq x y z
N MET A 1 -18.16 -18.08 1.14
CA MET A 1 -17.32 -19.10 0.43
C MET A 1 -15.92 -18.95 0.97
N GLN A 2 -15.38 -20.00 1.63
CA GLN A 2 -14.06 -19.97 2.25
C GLN A 2 -12.99 -19.81 1.17
N CYS A 3 -12.21 -18.74 1.23
CA CYS A 3 -10.95 -18.62 0.45
C CYS A 3 -10.06 -19.81 0.78
N ALA A 4 -9.86 -20.69 -0.20
CA ALA A 4 -8.97 -21.83 -0.07
C ALA A 4 -7.54 -21.35 0.19
N HIS A 5 -7.11 -21.43 1.42
CA HIS A 5 -5.78 -21.07 1.87
C HIS A 5 -4.77 -22.05 1.27
N ARG A 6 -4.01 -21.60 0.29
CA ARG A 6 -2.80 -22.30 -0.17
C ARG A 6 -1.65 -22.08 0.84
N TYR A 7 -1.83 -22.50 2.07
CA TYR A 7 -0.75 -22.51 3.04
C TYR A 7 -0.19 -23.93 3.08
N GLY A 8 1.02 -24.08 2.56
CA GLY A 8 1.79 -25.29 2.76
C GLY A 8 2.37 -25.34 4.19
N ILE A 9 2.78 -26.53 4.60
CA ILE A 9 3.52 -26.76 5.83
C ILE A 9 4.82 -25.93 5.80
N VAL A 10 5.05 -25.13 6.84
CA VAL A 10 6.21 -24.23 6.98
C VAL A 10 6.92 -24.47 8.30
N ARG A 11 8.24 -24.24 8.35
CA ARG A 11 8.99 -24.29 9.61
C ARG A 11 8.56 -23.19 10.56
N LEU A 12 8.40 -23.51 11.84
CA LEU A 12 7.95 -22.59 12.88
C LEU A 12 8.89 -21.36 13.02
N ASP A 13 10.22 -21.58 12.99
CA ASP A 13 11.21 -20.49 13.04
C ASP A 13 11.11 -19.55 11.84
N LYS A 14 10.84 -20.10 10.66
CA LYS A 14 10.63 -19.33 9.43
C LYS A 14 9.35 -18.51 9.54
N LEU A 15 8.25 -19.15 9.95
CA LEU A 15 6.94 -18.51 10.13
C LEU A 15 7.04 -17.30 11.07
N LEU A 16 7.56 -17.50 12.29
CA LEU A 16 7.64 -16.42 13.28
C LEU A 16 8.60 -15.30 12.85
N SER A 17 9.65 -15.62 12.09
CA SER A 17 10.59 -14.66 11.56
C SER A 17 9.97 -13.82 10.41
N GLU A 18 9.25 -14.45 9.50
CA GLU A 18 8.54 -13.76 8.40
C GLU A 18 7.41 -12.86 8.92
N MET A 19 6.81 -13.20 10.04
CA MET A 19 5.84 -12.38 10.75
C MET A 19 6.47 -11.25 11.58
N GLY A 20 7.78 -11.09 11.57
CA GLY A 20 8.47 -10.06 12.36
C GLY A 20 8.33 -10.22 13.87
N ILE A 21 7.90 -11.42 14.36
CA ILE A 21 7.69 -11.69 15.79
C ILE A 21 9.01 -11.87 16.50
N CYS A 22 9.95 -12.62 15.90
CA CYS A 22 11.30 -12.86 16.42
C CYS A 22 12.25 -13.32 15.31
N SER A 23 13.54 -13.16 15.51
CA SER A 23 14.54 -13.82 14.65
C SER A 23 14.53 -15.33 14.82
N ARG A 24 15.06 -16.08 13.84
CA ARG A 24 15.18 -17.54 13.95
C ARG A 24 15.99 -17.98 15.17
N LYS A 25 17.03 -17.20 15.56
CA LYS A 25 17.84 -17.45 16.76
C LYS A 25 17.03 -17.26 18.04
N GLU A 26 16.20 -16.24 18.10
CA GLU A 26 15.29 -15.99 19.23
C GLU A 26 14.21 -17.05 19.32
N CYS A 27 13.64 -17.47 18.20
CA CYS A 27 12.70 -18.56 18.12
C CYS A 27 13.30 -19.86 18.70
N ALA A 28 14.53 -20.21 18.30
CA ALA A 28 15.22 -21.39 18.81
C ALA A 28 15.47 -21.31 20.33
N ARG A 29 15.82 -20.13 20.87
CA ARG A 29 15.95 -19.92 22.32
C ARG A 29 14.62 -20.05 23.04
N ALA A 30 13.56 -19.45 22.52
CA ALA A 30 12.22 -19.50 23.08
C ALA A 30 11.66 -20.94 23.08
N ALA A 31 11.92 -21.73 22.03
CA ALA A 31 11.55 -23.13 22.01
C ALA A 31 12.27 -23.91 23.09
N LYS A 32 13.60 -23.77 23.24
CA LYS A 32 14.40 -24.46 24.30
C LYS A 32 13.91 -24.08 25.70
N SER A 33 13.53 -22.84 25.95
CA SER A 33 12.98 -22.36 27.24
C SER A 33 11.53 -22.79 27.50
N GLY A 34 10.85 -23.44 26.52
CA GLY A 34 9.47 -23.86 26.66
C GLY A 34 8.46 -22.73 26.51
N SER A 35 8.85 -21.61 25.89
CA SER A 35 8.04 -20.42 25.70
C SER A 35 7.22 -20.43 24.39
N ILE A 36 7.22 -21.55 23.67
CA ILE A 36 6.41 -21.75 22.45
C ILE A 36 5.54 -22.97 22.64
N ALA A 37 4.26 -22.85 22.32
CA ALA A 37 3.34 -23.97 22.23
C ALA A 37 2.67 -24.02 20.84
N VAL A 38 2.44 -25.26 20.38
CA VAL A 38 1.65 -25.55 19.17
C VAL A 38 0.56 -26.52 19.57
N ASP A 39 -0.70 -26.18 19.29
CA ASP A 39 -1.89 -26.91 19.68
C ASP A 39 -1.93 -27.27 21.19
N GLY A 40 -1.55 -26.30 22.01
CA GLY A 40 -1.47 -26.44 23.46
C GLY A 40 -0.27 -27.24 23.99
N THR A 41 0.55 -27.83 23.12
CA THR A 41 1.74 -28.61 23.50
C THR A 41 2.99 -27.77 23.39
N VAL A 42 3.79 -27.71 24.47
CA VAL A 42 5.10 -27.02 24.47
C VAL A 42 6.06 -27.70 23.50
N VAL A 43 6.61 -26.92 22.57
CA VAL A 43 7.60 -27.41 21.59
C VAL A 43 9.02 -27.05 22.03
N LYS A 44 9.99 -27.96 21.84
CA LYS A 44 11.39 -27.75 22.18
C LYS A 44 12.28 -27.44 20.99
N ASN A 45 11.78 -27.69 19.78
CA ASN A 45 12.48 -27.44 18.51
C ASN A 45 11.77 -26.43 17.66
N ALA A 46 12.50 -25.40 17.24
CA ALA A 46 12.00 -24.34 16.39
C ALA A 46 11.91 -24.73 14.89
N ASP A 47 12.49 -25.87 14.51
CA ASP A 47 12.43 -26.43 13.15
C ASP A 47 11.19 -27.29 12.90
N LEU A 48 10.33 -27.46 13.91
CA LEU A 48 9.02 -28.10 13.75
C LEU A 48 8.26 -27.49 12.55
N HIS A 49 7.69 -28.38 11.75
CA HIS A 49 6.82 -27.95 10.64
C HIS A 49 5.37 -27.79 11.12
N VAL A 50 4.79 -26.66 10.83
CA VAL A 50 3.42 -26.29 11.22
C VAL A 50 2.61 -25.87 9.99
N ASP A 51 1.32 -26.13 10.04
CA ASP A 51 0.32 -25.58 9.11
C ASP A 51 -0.36 -24.38 9.81
N PRO A 52 -0.02 -23.14 9.47
CA PRO A 52 -0.54 -21.97 10.18
C PRO A 52 -2.06 -21.77 10.01
N ALA A 53 -2.69 -22.46 9.05
CA ALA A 53 -4.14 -22.46 8.90
C ALA A 53 -4.85 -23.42 9.86
N LYS A 54 -4.13 -24.40 10.41
CA LYS A 54 -4.69 -25.46 11.26
C LYS A 54 -4.14 -25.44 12.69
N ASN A 55 -2.85 -25.11 12.83
CA ASN A 55 -2.21 -25.18 14.13
C ASN A 55 -2.37 -23.85 14.89
N SER A 56 -2.77 -23.93 16.13
CA SER A 56 -2.76 -22.83 17.09
C SER A 56 -1.35 -22.64 17.63
N ILE A 57 -0.76 -21.47 17.40
CA ILE A 57 0.61 -21.17 17.84
C ILE A 57 0.53 -20.09 18.93
N VAL A 58 1.27 -20.33 20.03
CA VAL A 58 1.45 -19.39 21.13
C VAL A 58 2.94 -19.12 21.30
N TYR A 59 3.35 -17.84 21.29
CA TYR A 59 4.72 -17.39 21.50
C TYR A 59 4.79 -16.48 22.73
N LEU A 60 5.61 -16.80 23.72
CA LEU A 60 5.73 -16.07 24.99
C LEU A 60 4.36 -15.78 25.65
N GLY A 61 3.46 -16.78 25.64
CA GLY A 61 2.12 -16.68 26.22
C GLY A 61 1.10 -15.89 25.36
N LYS A 62 1.49 -15.36 24.21
CA LYS A 62 0.59 -14.63 23.31
C LYS A 62 0.22 -15.46 22.09
N PRO A 63 -1.06 -15.53 21.71
CA PRO A 63 -1.48 -16.23 20.50
C PRO A 63 -0.92 -15.53 19.26
N VAL A 64 -0.43 -16.31 18.32
CA VAL A 64 0.10 -15.86 17.02
C VAL A 64 -0.99 -15.98 15.99
N LYS A 65 -1.46 -14.85 15.47
CA LYS A 65 -2.38 -14.82 14.31
C LYS A 65 -1.56 -14.73 13.04
N TYR A 66 -1.56 -15.79 12.25
CA TYR A 66 -0.82 -15.82 11.00
C TYR A 66 -1.50 -14.96 9.93
N LYS A 67 -0.74 -14.05 9.36
CA LYS A 67 -1.08 -13.36 8.10
C LYS A 67 0.04 -13.62 7.10
N LYS A 68 -0.28 -14.18 5.93
CA LYS A 68 0.70 -14.39 4.85
C LYS A 68 1.15 -13.06 4.26
N PHE A 69 0.22 -12.18 4.04
CA PHE A 69 0.45 -10.86 3.50
C PHE A 69 0.01 -9.79 4.49
N THR A 70 0.71 -8.70 4.48
CA THR A 70 0.39 -7.49 5.25
C THR A 70 0.06 -6.38 4.28
N TYR A 71 -0.97 -5.62 4.60
CA TYR A 71 -1.40 -4.45 3.81
C TYR A 71 -1.51 -3.27 4.75
N ILE A 72 -0.76 -2.22 4.47
CA ILE A 72 -0.71 -1.00 5.27
C ILE A 72 -1.21 0.16 4.42
N MET A 73 -2.13 0.93 4.98
CA MET A 73 -2.50 2.26 4.52
C MET A 73 -1.57 3.27 5.18
N LEU A 74 -0.79 3.97 4.38
CA LEU A 74 0.07 5.07 4.82
C LEU A 74 -0.49 6.39 4.28
N ASN A 75 -0.67 7.39 5.14
CA ASN A 75 -0.88 8.77 4.73
C ASN A 75 0.50 9.41 4.45
N LYS A 76 1.00 9.26 3.23
CA LYS A 76 2.34 9.67 2.84
C LYS A 76 2.55 11.18 3.01
N PRO A 77 3.54 11.63 3.78
CA PRO A 77 3.91 13.04 3.87
C PRO A 77 4.79 13.47 2.69
N ASP A 78 5.03 14.76 2.57
CA ASP A 78 6.06 15.33 1.71
C ASP A 78 7.47 14.89 2.13
N GLY A 79 8.41 14.92 1.18
CA GLY A 79 9.83 14.68 1.44
C GLY A 79 10.25 13.22 1.45
N TYR A 80 9.34 12.26 1.28
CA TYR A 80 9.62 10.82 1.24
C TYR A 80 9.39 10.24 -0.16
N ILE A 81 10.31 9.41 -0.62
CA ILE A 81 10.17 8.69 -1.90
C ILE A 81 9.46 7.34 -1.68
N SER A 82 8.69 6.90 -2.68
CA SER A 82 8.05 5.59 -2.71
C SER A 82 9.02 4.51 -3.16
N ALA A 83 9.98 4.18 -2.29
CA ALA A 83 11.01 3.16 -2.50
C ALA A 83 11.18 2.31 -1.23
N THR A 84 11.78 1.13 -1.39
CA THR A 84 12.10 0.24 -0.25
C THR A 84 13.40 0.65 0.44
N ASP A 85 14.36 1.16 -0.31
CA ASP A 85 15.65 1.63 0.17
C ASP A 85 16.20 2.69 -0.79
N ASP A 86 16.93 3.66 -0.27
CA ASP A 86 17.68 4.65 -1.05
C ASP A 86 18.86 5.18 -0.23
N LYS A 87 19.96 5.52 -0.90
CA LYS A 87 21.20 5.99 -0.22
C LYS A 87 21.19 7.47 0.12
N ARG A 88 20.31 8.26 -0.47
CA ARG A 88 20.29 9.73 -0.40
C ARG A 88 18.98 10.29 0.09
N GLU A 89 17.89 9.60 -0.19
CA GLU A 89 16.54 10.09 0.04
C GLU A 89 15.84 9.24 1.10
N ARG A 90 15.03 9.89 1.92
CA ARG A 90 14.19 9.21 2.91
C ARG A 90 13.10 8.42 2.22
N THR A 91 12.94 7.17 2.62
CA THR A 91 11.94 6.29 2.04
C THR A 91 10.69 6.17 2.91
N VAL A 92 9.56 5.82 2.29
CA VAL A 92 8.30 5.61 3.00
C VAL A 92 8.35 4.48 4.03
N LEU A 93 9.31 3.54 3.91
CA LEU A 93 9.48 2.46 4.89
C LEU A 93 10.07 2.94 6.21
N GLU A 94 10.79 4.05 6.22
CA GLU A 94 11.33 4.64 7.45
C GLU A 94 10.24 5.19 8.38
N LEU A 95 9.02 5.41 7.87
CA LEU A 95 7.86 5.84 8.66
C LEU A 95 7.22 4.69 9.45
N LEU A 96 7.56 3.45 9.11
CA LEU A 96 7.01 2.26 9.74
C LEU A 96 7.73 1.91 11.05
N GLY A 97 7.05 1.16 11.92
CA GLY A 97 7.66 0.60 13.11
C GLY A 97 8.72 -0.47 12.81
N GLU A 98 9.59 -0.77 13.79
CA GLU A 98 10.67 -1.76 13.63
C GLU A 98 10.19 -3.16 13.22
N ARG A 99 8.97 -3.54 13.63
CA ARG A 99 8.36 -4.81 13.25
C ARG A 99 8.00 -4.81 11.77
N GLU A 100 7.30 -3.78 11.33
CA GLU A 100 6.77 -3.65 9.97
C GLU A 100 7.92 -3.54 8.95
N GLN A 101 9.02 -2.86 9.29
CA GLN A 101 10.23 -2.78 8.45
C GLN A 101 10.84 -4.17 8.16
N LYS A 102 10.61 -5.17 9.04
CA LYS A 102 11.11 -6.55 8.86
C LYS A 102 10.20 -7.43 8.01
N LEU A 103 8.99 -6.98 7.67
CA LEU A 103 8.00 -7.76 6.92
C LEU A 103 8.25 -7.83 5.41
N GLY A 104 9.30 -7.19 4.91
CA GLY A 104 9.61 -7.16 3.48
C GLY A 104 8.56 -6.40 2.66
N LEU A 105 7.98 -5.36 3.25
CA LEU A 105 6.99 -4.52 2.60
C LEU A 105 7.61 -3.66 1.50
N PHE A 106 6.83 -3.36 0.49
CA PHE A 106 7.16 -2.43 -0.58
C PHE A 106 5.92 -1.61 -0.98
N PRO A 107 6.09 -0.42 -1.57
CA PRO A 107 4.97 0.40 -1.97
C PRO A 107 4.23 -0.19 -3.18
N CYS A 108 2.91 -0.33 -3.07
CA CYS A 108 2.02 -0.70 -4.18
C CYS A 108 1.76 0.54 -5.05
N GLY A 109 2.63 0.75 -6.01
CA GLY A 109 2.70 1.94 -6.84
C GLY A 109 3.57 3.04 -6.22
N ARG A 110 3.65 4.14 -6.94
CA ARG A 110 4.53 5.25 -6.55
C ARG A 110 3.75 6.54 -6.49
N LEU A 111 4.06 7.33 -5.50
CA LEU A 111 3.77 8.76 -5.43
C LEU A 111 5.10 9.50 -5.49
N ASP A 112 5.11 10.66 -6.13
CA ASP A 112 6.28 11.52 -6.19
C ASP A 112 6.70 11.94 -4.77
N LYS A 113 7.93 12.41 -4.61
CA LYS A 113 8.48 12.86 -3.34
C LYS A 113 7.57 13.90 -2.66
N ASN A 114 7.03 14.84 -3.45
CA ASN A 114 6.16 15.92 -3.00
C ASN A 114 4.65 15.66 -3.24
N THR A 115 4.25 14.45 -3.61
CA THR A 115 2.84 14.05 -3.67
C THR A 115 2.46 13.37 -2.37
N LEU A 116 1.34 13.77 -1.82
CA LEU A 116 0.84 13.38 -0.51
C LEU A 116 -0.20 12.26 -0.59
N GLY A 117 -0.62 11.77 0.57
CA GLY A 117 -1.83 10.98 0.74
C GLY A 117 -1.65 9.49 0.64
N LEU A 118 -2.69 8.80 0.21
CA LEU A 118 -2.82 7.34 0.29
C LEU A 118 -1.73 6.60 -0.48
N LEU A 119 -0.92 5.85 0.24
CA LEU A 119 -0.01 4.86 -0.33
C LEU A 119 -0.22 3.52 0.38
N ILE A 120 -0.49 2.47 -0.39
CA ILE A 120 -0.56 1.10 0.14
C ILE A 120 0.85 0.50 0.13
N LEU A 121 1.26 -0.06 1.28
CA LEU A 121 2.48 -0.85 1.42
C LEU A 121 2.10 -2.31 1.65
N THR A 122 2.75 -3.24 0.98
CA THR A 122 2.43 -4.67 1.09
C THR A 122 3.63 -5.54 0.75
N ASN A 123 3.59 -6.81 1.13
CA ASN A 123 4.51 -7.86 0.67
C ASN A 123 3.83 -8.85 -0.31
N ASP A 124 2.62 -8.53 -0.80
CA ASP A 124 1.90 -9.29 -1.82
C ASP A 124 2.23 -8.78 -3.23
N GLY A 125 3.22 -9.40 -3.85
CA GLY A 125 3.66 -9.01 -5.19
C GLY A 125 2.64 -9.30 -6.29
N GLU A 126 1.83 -10.36 -6.13
CA GLU A 126 0.82 -10.72 -7.14
C GLU A 126 -0.29 -9.69 -7.18
N LEU A 127 -0.86 -9.37 -6.03
CA LEU A 127 -1.90 -8.33 -5.92
C LEU A 127 -1.36 -6.97 -6.38
N CYS A 128 -0.18 -6.58 -5.92
CA CYS A 128 0.45 -5.32 -6.32
C CYS A 128 0.61 -5.22 -7.84
N HIS A 129 1.11 -6.28 -8.49
CA HIS A 129 1.23 -6.33 -9.96
C HIS A 129 -0.12 -6.15 -10.65
N ARG A 130 -1.18 -6.77 -10.16
CA ARG A 130 -2.54 -6.62 -10.72
C ARG A 130 -3.08 -5.21 -10.54
N LEU A 131 -2.96 -4.62 -9.34
CA LEU A 131 -3.42 -3.26 -9.06
C LEU A 131 -2.70 -2.18 -9.89
N LEU A 132 -1.44 -2.43 -10.25
CA LEU A 132 -0.63 -1.48 -11.02
C LEU A 132 -0.69 -1.70 -12.53
N SER A 133 -1.11 -2.87 -12.97
CA SER A 133 -1.18 -3.20 -14.39
C SER A 133 -2.17 -2.29 -15.12
N PRO A 134 -1.75 -1.63 -16.22
CA PRO A 134 -2.64 -0.79 -17.02
C PRO A 134 -3.86 -1.52 -17.59
N LYS A 135 -3.81 -2.87 -17.65
CA LYS A 135 -4.90 -3.72 -18.16
C LYS A 135 -6.12 -3.75 -17.25
N HIS A 136 -5.93 -3.53 -15.95
CA HIS A 136 -7.02 -3.64 -14.96
C HIS A 136 -7.72 -2.30 -14.68
N HIS A 137 -7.23 -1.19 -15.24
CA HIS A 137 -7.86 0.13 -15.13
C HIS A 137 -8.18 0.57 -13.70
N VAL A 138 -7.34 0.17 -12.74
CA VAL A 138 -7.55 0.46 -11.33
C VAL A 138 -7.56 1.95 -11.07
N SER A 139 -8.64 2.45 -10.48
CA SER A 139 -8.87 3.87 -10.23
C SER A 139 -7.91 4.43 -9.17
N LYS A 140 -7.54 5.68 -9.38
CA LYS A 140 -6.77 6.52 -8.47
C LYS A 140 -7.39 7.88 -8.46
N VAL A 141 -7.87 8.33 -7.31
CA VAL A 141 -8.46 9.67 -7.17
C VAL A 141 -7.44 10.58 -6.50
N TYR A 142 -7.17 11.69 -7.16
CA TYR A 142 -6.28 12.73 -6.66
C TYR A 142 -7.06 14.00 -6.38
N PHE A 143 -6.94 14.53 -5.17
CA PHE A 143 -7.26 15.94 -4.91
C PHE A 143 -6.08 16.79 -5.35
N PHE A 144 -6.36 17.89 -6.04
CA PHE A 144 -5.34 18.83 -6.49
C PHE A 144 -5.79 20.27 -6.26
N GLU A 145 -4.80 21.15 -6.11
CA GLU A 145 -4.96 22.60 -6.25
C GLU A 145 -4.12 23.06 -7.42
N ALA A 146 -4.66 23.98 -8.20
CA ALA A 146 -4.03 24.54 -9.39
C ALA A 146 -3.72 26.03 -9.20
N GLU A 147 -2.69 26.51 -9.88
CA GLU A 147 -2.24 27.91 -9.78
C GLU A 147 -3.28 28.88 -10.32
N ARG A 148 -4.08 28.46 -11.32
CA ARG A 148 -5.14 29.27 -11.91
C ARG A 148 -6.44 28.48 -12.03
N HIS A 149 -7.52 29.20 -12.21
CA HIS A 149 -8.86 28.66 -12.45
C HIS A 149 -8.86 27.69 -13.65
N ILE A 150 -9.55 26.56 -13.51
CA ILE A 150 -9.79 25.57 -14.57
C ILE A 150 -10.99 26.01 -15.37
N THR A 151 -10.79 26.39 -16.62
CA THR A 151 -11.86 26.76 -17.52
C THR A 151 -12.66 25.56 -18.00
N GLU A 152 -13.84 25.76 -18.57
CA GLU A 152 -14.62 24.67 -19.15
C GLU A 152 -13.88 23.99 -20.32
N GLU A 153 -13.11 24.76 -21.11
CA GLU A 153 -12.25 24.18 -22.15
C GLU A 153 -11.14 23.30 -21.56
N ASP A 154 -10.47 23.77 -20.49
CA ASP A 154 -9.47 22.96 -19.78
C ASP A 154 -10.09 21.67 -19.23
N ARG A 155 -11.30 21.75 -18.65
CA ARG A 155 -12.04 20.59 -18.14
C ARG A 155 -12.29 19.57 -19.23
N ILE A 156 -12.84 19.99 -20.37
CA ILE A 156 -13.12 19.10 -21.50
C ILE A 156 -11.84 18.42 -21.99
N ARG A 157 -10.75 19.17 -22.11
CA ARG A 157 -9.45 18.63 -22.54
C ARG A 157 -8.90 17.62 -21.54
N LEU A 158 -8.92 17.91 -20.25
CA LEU A 158 -8.45 17.02 -19.18
C LEU A 158 -9.26 15.71 -19.14
N GLU A 159 -10.59 15.82 -19.31
CA GLU A 159 -11.49 14.64 -19.32
C GLU A 159 -11.35 13.80 -20.58
N SER A 160 -11.16 14.41 -21.74
CA SER A 160 -10.98 13.70 -23.01
C SER A 160 -9.58 13.03 -23.13
N GLY A 161 -8.64 13.50 -22.37
CA GLY A 161 -7.23 13.14 -22.43
C GLY A 161 -6.39 14.22 -23.11
N VAL A 162 -5.16 14.37 -22.63
CA VAL A 162 -4.17 15.33 -23.12
C VAL A 162 -2.88 14.60 -23.53
N THR A 163 -2.12 15.19 -24.44
CA THR A 163 -0.83 14.61 -24.86
C THR A 163 0.24 14.89 -23.78
N VAL A 164 0.84 13.83 -23.29
CA VAL A 164 1.94 13.86 -22.34
C VAL A 164 3.06 12.99 -22.91
N ASP A 165 4.26 13.54 -23.10
CA ASP A 165 5.41 12.86 -23.76
C ASP A 165 5.10 12.25 -25.12
N GLY A 166 4.27 12.91 -25.93
CA GLY A 166 3.89 12.43 -27.24
C GLY A 166 2.82 11.34 -27.24
N GLU A 167 2.33 10.93 -26.07
CA GLU A 167 1.26 9.94 -25.92
C GLU A 167 0.00 10.58 -25.34
N LEU A 168 -1.15 10.26 -25.93
CA LEU A 168 -2.43 10.66 -25.38
C LEU A 168 -2.69 9.93 -24.05
N THR A 169 -3.11 10.67 -23.02
CA THR A 169 -3.59 10.07 -21.78
C THR A 169 -4.97 9.45 -21.98
N ARG A 170 -5.32 8.48 -21.13
CA ARG A 170 -6.70 7.99 -21.10
C ARG A 170 -7.66 9.06 -20.62
N PRO A 171 -8.95 8.96 -21.00
CA PRO A 171 -9.99 9.79 -20.44
C PRO A 171 -9.96 9.74 -18.91
N ALA A 172 -10.13 10.91 -18.30
CA ALA A 172 -10.19 11.09 -16.86
C ALA A 172 -11.57 11.61 -16.44
N LYS A 173 -11.91 11.49 -15.14
CA LYS A 173 -13.07 12.16 -14.58
C LYS A 173 -12.59 13.31 -13.71
N LEU A 174 -13.09 14.50 -13.98
CA LEU A 174 -12.76 15.72 -13.22
C LEU A 174 -14.01 16.23 -12.50
N THR A 175 -13.89 16.49 -11.20
CA THR A 175 -14.91 17.14 -10.39
C THR A 175 -14.27 18.34 -9.73
N LEU A 176 -14.65 19.55 -10.14
CA LEU A 176 -14.12 20.79 -9.57
C LEU A 176 -14.85 21.16 -8.28
N CYS A 177 -14.14 21.80 -7.37
CA CYS A 177 -14.68 22.48 -6.21
C CYS A 177 -15.26 23.87 -6.62
N GLU A 178 -15.97 24.51 -5.70
CA GLU A 178 -16.63 25.81 -5.97
C GLU A 178 -15.64 26.95 -6.30
N ASP A 179 -14.40 26.84 -5.82
CA ASP A 179 -13.32 27.81 -6.11
C ASP A 179 -12.82 27.76 -7.56
N GLY A 180 -13.16 26.69 -8.29
CA GLY A 180 -12.72 26.44 -9.66
C GLY A 180 -11.21 26.27 -9.84
N CYS A 181 -10.42 26.33 -8.78
CA CYS A 181 -8.97 26.13 -8.78
C CYS A 181 -8.56 24.80 -8.17
N SER A 182 -9.45 24.16 -7.44
CA SER A 182 -9.22 22.84 -6.84
C SER A 182 -10.24 21.81 -7.31
N GLY A 183 -9.93 20.53 -7.12
CA GLY A 183 -10.84 19.46 -7.52
C GLY A 183 -10.27 18.07 -7.36
N TYR A 184 -11.06 17.10 -7.81
CA TYR A 184 -10.74 15.69 -7.80
C TYR A 184 -10.57 15.17 -9.22
N LEU A 185 -9.40 14.59 -9.52
CA LEU A 185 -9.11 13.95 -10.80
C LEU A 185 -8.99 12.44 -10.61
N THR A 186 -9.88 11.68 -11.27
CA THR A 186 -9.86 10.22 -11.26
C THR A 186 -9.16 9.70 -12.51
N LEU A 187 -8.10 8.92 -12.31
CA LEU A 187 -7.30 8.30 -13.36
C LEU A 187 -7.39 6.77 -13.27
N THR A 188 -7.31 6.10 -14.42
CA THR A 188 -7.25 4.63 -14.53
C THR A 188 -5.90 4.13 -15.07
N GLU A 189 -4.90 4.99 -15.08
CA GLU A 189 -3.51 4.71 -15.45
C GLU A 189 -2.56 5.45 -14.49
N GLY A 190 -1.26 5.31 -14.68
CA GLY A 190 -0.26 5.95 -13.81
C GLY A 190 1.02 6.24 -14.56
N LYS A 191 1.03 7.25 -15.43
CA LYS A 191 2.24 7.74 -16.10
C LYS A 191 3.07 8.59 -15.13
N PHE A 192 4.35 8.77 -15.43
CA PHE A 192 5.25 9.58 -14.64
C PHE A 192 4.74 11.02 -14.49
N HIS A 193 4.58 11.50 -13.25
CA HIS A 193 4.06 12.83 -12.90
C HIS A 193 2.73 13.19 -13.59
N GLN A 194 1.85 12.21 -13.83
CA GLN A 194 0.73 12.33 -14.77
C GLN A 194 -0.18 13.52 -14.46
N VAL A 195 -0.67 13.70 -13.24
CA VAL A 195 -1.56 14.80 -12.88
C VAL A 195 -0.90 16.16 -13.15
N LYS A 196 0.35 16.35 -12.74
CA LYS A 196 1.11 17.59 -12.94
C LYS A 196 1.22 17.92 -14.41
N ARG A 197 1.59 16.93 -15.22
CA ARG A 197 1.78 17.10 -16.67
C ARG A 197 0.47 17.29 -17.42
N MET A 198 -0.61 16.69 -16.94
CA MET A 198 -1.94 16.95 -17.50
C MET A 198 -2.35 18.41 -17.29
N LEU A 199 -2.11 18.99 -16.10
CA LEU A 199 -2.35 20.40 -15.84
C LEU A 199 -1.43 21.31 -16.69
N GLU A 200 -0.14 20.95 -16.83
CA GLU A 200 0.82 21.65 -17.69
C GLU A 200 0.37 21.67 -19.16
N ALA A 201 -0.23 20.58 -19.66
CA ALA A 201 -0.73 20.49 -21.03
C ALA A 201 -1.92 21.44 -21.32
N VAL A 202 -2.61 21.90 -20.28
CA VAL A 202 -3.62 22.97 -20.36
C VAL A 202 -3.08 24.31 -19.83
N CYS A 203 -1.76 24.50 -19.86
CA CYS A 203 -1.06 25.70 -19.41
C CYS A 203 -1.37 26.10 -17.96
N ASN A 204 -1.57 25.14 -17.07
CA ASN A 204 -1.79 25.34 -15.65
C ASN A 204 -0.72 24.59 -14.83
N LYS A 205 -0.68 24.76 -13.53
CA LYS A 205 0.33 24.14 -12.66
C LYS A 205 -0.33 23.64 -11.38
N VAL A 206 0.08 22.43 -10.96
CA VAL A 206 -0.33 21.87 -9.67
C VAL A 206 0.49 22.53 -8.55
N THR A 207 -0.21 23.11 -7.56
CA THR A 207 0.40 23.68 -6.35
C THR A 207 0.30 22.73 -5.15
N TYR A 208 -0.76 21.88 -5.13
CA TYR A 208 -0.95 20.84 -4.13
C TYR A 208 -1.45 19.56 -4.82
N LEU A 209 -0.98 18.39 -4.37
CA LEU A 209 -1.39 17.09 -4.91
C LEU A 209 -1.43 16.03 -3.82
N GLU A 210 -2.59 15.40 -3.68
CA GLU A 210 -2.82 14.34 -2.72
C GLU A 210 -3.62 13.20 -3.35
N ARG A 211 -3.15 11.96 -3.23
CA ARG A 211 -3.99 10.82 -3.59
C ARG A 211 -4.92 10.49 -2.43
N VAL A 212 -6.21 10.65 -2.65
CA VAL A 212 -7.26 10.46 -1.63
C VAL A 212 -7.96 9.11 -1.74
N GLU A 213 -7.83 8.41 -2.88
CA GLU A 213 -8.39 7.07 -3.06
C GLU A 213 -7.48 6.24 -3.99
N PHE A 214 -7.36 4.95 -3.70
CA PHE A 214 -6.69 3.98 -4.55
C PHE A 214 -7.46 2.66 -4.56
N ALA A 215 -7.76 2.15 -5.77
CA ALA A 215 -8.48 0.88 -5.96
C ALA A 215 -9.84 0.84 -5.24
N GLY A 216 -10.57 1.96 -5.14
CA GLY A 216 -11.84 2.05 -4.41
C GLY A 216 -11.71 2.16 -2.89
N ILE A 217 -10.48 2.17 -2.35
CA ILE A 217 -10.23 2.37 -0.91
C ILE A 217 -9.92 3.85 -0.68
N PRO A 218 -10.73 4.58 0.09
CA PRO A 218 -10.45 5.96 0.45
C PRO A 218 -9.36 6.05 1.52
N LEU A 219 -8.62 7.15 1.52
CA LEU A 219 -7.70 7.50 2.60
C LEU A 219 -8.49 7.70 3.90
N ASP A 220 -8.03 7.05 4.96
CA ASP A 220 -8.56 7.28 6.30
C ASP A 220 -8.15 8.68 6.79
N THR A 221 -9.12 9.57 6.88
CA THR A 221 -8.90 10.97 7.26
C THR A 221 -8.49 11.15 8.73
N SER A 222 -8.59 10.13 9.55
CA SER A 222 -8.10 10.15 10.94
C SER A 222 -6.58 10.00 11.03
N LEU A 223 -5.93 9.49 9.98
CA LEU A 223 -4.48 9.37 9.92
C LEU A 223 -3.83 10.72 9.63
N ALA A 224 -3.01 11.21 10.54
CA ALA A 224 -2.16 12.36 10.28
C ALA A 224 -1.08 12.04 9.22
N ARG A 225 -0.41 13.07 8.69
CA ARG A 225 0.69 12.89 7.73
C ARG A 225 1.85 12.09 8.35
N GLY A 226 2.22 11.00 7.69
CA GLY A 226 3.24 10.06 8.17
C GLY A 226 2.68 8.92 9.02
N GLU A 227 1.44 8.99 9.44
CA GLU A 227 0.78 7.90 10.16
C GLU A 227 0.28 6.81 9.21
N TRP A 228 0.16 5.62 9.76
CA TRP A 228 -0.28 4.43 9.03
C TRP A 228 -1.09 3.50 9.93
N ARG A 229 -1.88 2.64 9.31
CA ARG A 229 -2.54 1.49 9.94
C ARG A 229 -2.57 0.29 9.01
N GLU A 230 -2.76 -0.90 9.56
CA GLU A 230 -3.14 -2.05 8.72
C GLU A 230 -4.51 -1.79 8.07
N LEU A 231 -4.73 -2.35 6.89
CA LEU A 231 -6.05 -2.36 6.27
C LEU A 231 -7.02 -3.17 7.14
N THR A 232 -8.28 -2.77 7.14
CA THR A 232 -9.36 -3.56 7.76
C THR A 232 -9.61 -4.83 6.95
N GLU A 233 -10.29 -5.81 7.57
CA GLU A 233 -10.66 -7.06 6.88
C GLU A 233 -11.52 -6.81 5.63
N ASP A 234 -12.41 -5.80 5.68
CA ASP A 234 -13.25 -5.41 4.55
C ASP A 234 -12.43 -4.77 3.42
N GLU A 235 -11.46 -3.91 3.75
CA GLU A 235 -10.54 -3.32 2.78
C GLU A 235 -9.62 -4.37 2.14
N GLU A 236 -9.11 -5.33 2.93
CA GLU A 236 -8.35 -6.47 2.43
C GLU A 236 -9.20 -7.33 1.50
N ALA A 237 -10.45 -7.65 1.90
CA ALA A 237 -11.38 -8.42 1.08
C ALA A 237 -11.71 -7.71 -0.23
N HIS A 238 -11.87 -6.38 -0.19
CA HIS A 238 -12.08 -5.57 -1.39
C HIS A 238 -10.89 -5.66 -2.36
N LEU A 239 -9.66 -5.57 -1.87
CA LEU A 239 -8.47 -5.73 -2.73
C LEU A 239 -8.36 -7.12 -3.34
N GLN A 240 -8.82 -8.17 -2.65
CA GLN A 240 -8.80 -9.53 -3.18
C GLN A 240 -9.73 -9.73 -4.39
N LEU A 241 -10.67 -8.83 -4.64
CA LEU A 241 -11.52 -8.85 -5.85
C LEU A 241 -10.71 -8.62 -7.15
N PHE A 242 -9.50 -8.08 -7.03
CA PHE A 242 -8.59 -7.89 -8.17
C PHE A 242 -7.72 -9.13 -8.48
N LEU A 243 -7.76 -10.19 -7.65
CA LEU A 243 -7.04 -11.45 -7.89
C LEU A 243 -7.88 -12.43 -8.69
#